data_d486576788a00c8adfd289f8d1a67885
#
_entry.id   d486576788a00c8adfd289f8d1a67885
#
_cell.length_a   1.000
_cell.length_b   1.000
_cell.length_c   1.000
_cell.angle_alpha   90.00
_cell.angle_beta   90.00
_cell.angle_gamma   90.00
#
_symmetry.space_group_name_H-M   'P 1'
#
loop_
_entity.id
_entity.type
_entity.pdbx_description
1 polymer ?
#
loop_
_entity_poly.entity_id
_entity_poly.type
_entity_poly.pdbx_seq_one_letter_code
_entity_poly.pdbx_strand_id
1 'polypeptide(L)'
;MIASDAAPKEADWGTFVLQDACYGLTGVERDRVQSLRIMEQVRKTEDLVSRAYDQSPVMSYGTYYAKRTWGTVKLEADKSAHFRAPALREIYFQLLDEEGREVQRMTSGAQVMPGQTIGCIGCHEPRQWAPPTGRRPLALGSGPVRPRPPEYTVDGIVDFPTVVQPVLDQYCVKCHSGADPKGGMTLTGDKTRLFSMAYDNLLGRSRSYRQHDMATGEMLPQEKLKGKPLVHFFWLLRTPTGVNQPLWTGSHASRLLEHTDTKHSGQVIPPEARRRIYLWIDADVPYYGTYAHSRPKSPGRRDLCADAETGRPSDWFAKGFLGVYDRRCASCHGKMPHPNDHGRIWDGRLAWINFTRPALSPALTAHLAKPAGRGIIKARDGKKPPLFRDTADADYRTMLEAIETGRRRMLATPRADMPGFRGARKEP
;
A
#
# COMPACT_ATOMS: atom_id res chain seq x y z
N MET A 1 29.73 1.92 -6.29
CA MET A 1 29.14 3.27 -6.42
C MET A 1 27.69 3.16 -5.94
N ILE A 2 27.34 3.91 -4.92
CA ILE A 2 25.96 3.89 -4.35
C ILE A 2 25.16 4.88 -5.19
N ALA A 3 24.08 4.41 -5.87
CA ALA A 3 23.18 5.31 -6.57
C ALA A 3 22.59 6.32 -5.58
N SER A 4 22.74 7.61 -5.87
CA SER A 4 22.19 8.68 -5.04
C SER A 4 20.65 8.69 -5.16
N ASP A 5 19.95 9.08 -4.11
CA ASP A 5 18.49 9.30 -4.15
C ASP A 5 18.11 10.55 -4.99
N ALA A 6 19.10 11.32 -5.42
CA ALA A 6 18.90 12.46 -6.30
C ALA A 6 18.31 12.03 -7.66
N ALA A 7 17.60 12.94 -8.31
CA ALA A 7 17.11 12.74 -9.66
C ALA A 7 18.30 12.41 -10.59
N PRO A 8 18.20 11.34 -11.40
CA PRO A 8 19.30 10.93 -12.28
C PRO A 8 19.58 12.01 -13.33
N LYS A 9 20.88 12.34 -13.51
CA LYS A 9 21.36 13.21 -14.58
C LYS A 9 21.16 12.53 -15.94
N GLU A 10 21.30 13.27 -17.02
CA GLU A 10 21.15 12.71 -18.37
C GLU A 10 22.10 11.54 -18.64
N ALA A 11 23.32 11.60 -18.11
CA ALA A 11 24.32 10.55 -18.22
C ALA A 11 23.98 9.28 -17.42
N ASP A 12 23.03 9.37 -16.47
CA ASP A 12 22.69 8.26 -15.58
C ASP A 12 21.54 7.39 -16.12
N TRP A 13 21.31 7.40 -17.41
CA TRP A 13 20.25 6.64 -18.05
C TRP A 13 20.83 5.58 -18.98
N GLY A 14 20.19 4.41 -19.00
CA GLY A 14 20.38 3.38 -20.01
C GLY A 14 19.13 3.19 -20.87
N THR A 15 19.16 2.25 -21.78
CA THR A 15 18.10 2.00 -22.76
C THR A 15 17.65 0.55 -22.73
N PHE A 16 16.36 0.33 -22.91
CA PHE A 16 15.74 -0.98 -23.08
C PHE A 16 15.05 -1.07 -24.45
N VAL A 17 15.24 -2.21 -25.10
CA VAL A 17 14.50 -2.59 -26.31
C VAL A 17 13.72 -3.86 -26.00
N LEU A 18 12.40 -3.74 -25.87
CA LEU A 18 11.49 -4.86 -25.70
C LEU A 18 10.94 -5.23 -27.08
N GLN A 19 11.17 -6.47 -27.51
CA GLN A 19 10.77 -6.90 -28.86
C GLN A 19 9.27 -7.18 -28.97
N ASP A 20 8.70 -7.88 -27.99
CA ASP A 20 7.27 -8.19 -27.96
C ASP A 20 6.82 -8.41 -26.51
N ALA A 21 6.13 -7.45 -25.93
CA ALA A 21 5.63 -7.53 -24.55
C ALA A 21 4.71 -8.73 -24.28
N CYS A 22 4.07 -9.27 -25.31
CA CYS A 22 3.17 -10.42 -25.19
C CYS A 22 3.87 -11.78 -25.39
N TYR A 23 5.15 -11.78 -25.74
CA TYR A 23 5.89 -13.03 -25.89
C TYR A 23 6.07 -13.71 -24.53
N GLY A 24 5.67 -14.98 -24.46
CA GLY A 24 5.65 -15.74 -23.20
C GLY A 24 4.48 -15.45 -22.26
N LEU A 25 3.62 -14.50 -22.62
CA LEU A 25 2.40 -14.19 -21.87
C LEU A 25 1.29 -15.15 -22.30
N THR A 26 0.71 -15.88 -21.34
CA THR A 26 -0.38 -16.85 -21.62
C THR A 26 -1.69 -16.38 -20.95
N GLY A 27 -2.83 -16.70 -21.57
CA GLY A 27 -4.15 -16.42 -20.99
C GLY A 27 -4.61 -14.96 -21.08
N VAL A 28 -3.96 -14.14 -21.91
CA VAL A 28 -4.34 -12.74 -22.18
C VAL A 28 -4.27 -12.46 -23.66
N GLU A 29 -5.32 -11.85 -24.19
CA GLU A 29 -5.35 -11.36 -25.56
C GLU A 29 -4.34 -10.22 -25.74
N ARG A 30 -3.62 -10.24 -26.87
CA ARG A 30 -2.57 -9.23 -27.18
C ARG A 30 -3.10 -7.80 -27.13
N ASP A 31 -4.30 -7.59 -27.64
CA ASP A 31 -4.93 -6.26 -27.73
C ASP A 31 -5.28 -5.68 -26.35
N ARG A 32 -5.33 -6.51 -25.31
CA ARG A 32 -5.52 -6.04 -23.95
C ARG A 32 -4.28 -5.33 -23.40
N VAL A 33 -3.11 -5.67 -23.88
CA VAL A 33 -1.83 -5.08 -23.41
C VAL A 33 -1.53 -3.82 -24.22
N GLN A 34 -1.56 -2.64 -23.60
CA GLN A 34 -1.46 -1.34 -24.29
C GLN A 34 -0.19 -0.57 -23.94
N SER A 35 0.33 -0.72 -22.73
CA SER A 35 1.48 0.05 -22.29
C SER A 35 2.33 -0.68 -21.26
N LEU A 36 3.54 -0.18 -21.05
CA LEU A 36 4.51 -0.66 -20.07
C LEU A 36 4.79 0.42 -19.04
N ARG A 37 4.59 0.13 -17.76
CA ARG A 37 4.99 1.01 -16.65
C ARG A 37 6.35 0.58 -16.11
N ILE A 38 7.24 1.54 -15.90
CA ILE A 38 8.56 1.36 -15.34
C ILE A 38 8.50 1.69 -13.85
N MET A 39 8.76 0.69 -13.01
CA MET A 39 8.73 0.80 -11.56
C MET A 39 10.12 0.58 -10.98
N GLU A 40 10.39 1.20 -9.83
CA GLU A 40 11.61 1.00 -9.05
C GLU A 40 11.25 0.51 -7.65
N GLN A 41 11.99 -0.48 -7.16
CA GLN A 41 12.06 -0.76 -5.73
C GLN A 41 13.09 0.20 -5.12
N VAL A 42 12.59 1.17 -4.34
CA VAL A 42 13.45 2.18 -3.73
C VAL A 42 14.38 1.49 -2.74
N ARG A 43 15.67 1.72 -2.93
CA ARG A 43 16.70 1.13 -2.08
C ARG A 43 16.54 1.61 -0.63
N LYS A 44 16.68 0.68 0.31
CA LYS A 44 16.78 1.01 1.74
C LYS A 44 18.10 1.72 2.01
N THR A 45 18.01 2.95 2.47
CA THR A 45 19.17 3.82 2.75
C THR A 45 19.55 3.85 4.22
N GLU A 46 18.67 3.36 5.10
CA GLU A 46 18.93 3.28 6.53
C GLU A 46 19.34 1.87 6.93
N ASP A 47 20.33 1.78 7.83
CA ASP A 47 20.69 0.53 8.49
C ASP A 47 19.52 0.02 9.33
N LEU A 48 18.83 -0.95 8.81
CA LEU A 48 17.78 -1.63 9.52
C LEU A 48 18.41 -2.70 10.39
N VAL A 49 18.33 -2.54 11.70
CA VAL A 49 18.85 -3.50 12.67
C VAL A 49 18.23 -4.88 12.41
N SER A 50 19.05 -5.88 12.31
CA SER A 50 18.95 -7.34 12.23
C SER A 50 17.64 -8.09 11.89
N ARG A 51 16.47 -7.46 11.88
CA ARG A 51 15.18 -8.06 11.46
C ARG A 51 14.51 -7.13 10.46
N ALA A 52 14.98 -7.20 9.24
CA ALA A 52 14.63 -6.27 8.15
C ALA A 52 13.13 -6.20 7.83
N TYR A 53 12.35 -7.16 8.23
CA TYR A 53 10.93 -7.22 7.90
C TYR A 53 10.08 -6.26 8.70
N ASP A 54 10.51 -5.94 9.93
CA ASP A 54 9.60 -5.46 10.95
C ASP A 54 9.82 -4.00 11.36
N GLN A 55 10.87 -3.37 10.86
CA GLN A 55 11.36 -2.15 11.51
C GLN A 55 10.99 -0.85 10.81
N SER A 56 10.50 -0.92 9.60
CA SER A 56 10.16 0.26 8.83
C SER A 56 8.83 0.03 8.12
N PRO A 57 7.69 0.27 8.78
CA PRO A 57 6.41 0.09 8.15
C PRO A 57 6.26 1.08 6.99
N VAL A 58 6.65 0.64 5.79
CA VAL A 58 6.30 1.32 4.55
C VAL A 58 4.84 1.07 4.25
N MET A 59 4.36 -0.11 4.66
CA MET A 59 2.97 -0.54 4.48
C MET A 59 2.55 -1.48 5.62
N SER A 60 1.26 -1.77 5.72
CA SER A 60 0.73 -2.62 6.79
C SER A 60 1.03 -4.11 6.61
N TYR A 61 1.27 -4.57 5.40
CA TYR A 61 1.47 -6.00 5.11
C TYR A 61 2.07 -6.22 3.71
N GLY A 62 2.90 -7.25 3.54
CA GLY A 62 3.36 -7.70 2.23
C GLY A 62 4.70 -7.13 1.81
N THR A 63 4.73 -6.27 0.84
CA THR A 63 5.96 -5.70 0.30
C THR A 63 6.58 -4.69 1.25
N TYR A 64 7.85 -4.89 1.55
CA TYR A 64 8.62 -4.05 2.47
C TYR A 64 9.38 -2.92 1.77
N TYR A 65 9.09 -2.67 0.50
CA TYR A 65 9.81 -1.70 -0.31
C TYR A 65 8.95 -0.48 -0.61
N ALA A 66 9.50 0.71 -0.39
CA ALA A 66 8.97 1.91 -0.99
C ALA A 66 9.08 1.80 -2.51
N LYS A 67 8.13 2.39 -3.21
CA LYS A 67 8.01 2.26 -4.67
C LYS A 67 8.06 3.62 -5.34
N ARG A 68 8.68 3.63 -6.52
CA ARG A 68 8.68 4.78 -7.43
C ARG A 68 8.25 4.32 -8.81
N THR A 69 7.46 5.13 -9.50
CA THR A 69 7.22 4.97 -10.93
C THR A 69 8.06 5.98 -11.71
N TRP A 70 8.68 5.53 -12.78
CA TRP A 70 9.37 6.39 -13.74
C TRP A 70 8.47 6.82 -14.87
N GLY A 71 7.25 6.29 -14.91
CA GLY A 71 6.25 6.60 -15.92
C GLY A 71 5.86 5.40 -16.76
N THR A 72 5.13 5.69 -17.82
CA THR A 72 4.55 4.68 -18.70
C THR A 72 4.97 4.95 -20.14
N VAL A 73 5.23 3.89 -20.90
CA VAL A 73 5.54 3.91 -22.32
C VAL A 73 4.46 3.16 -23.08
N LYS A 74 3.91 3.76 -24.12
CA LYS A 74 2.95 3.10 -25.01
C LYS A 74 3.68 2.03 -25.82
N LEU A 75 3.04 0.89 -26.03
CA LEU A 75 3.55 -0.17 -26.89
C LEU A 75 3.17 0.12 -28.34
N GLU A 76 4.06 -0.24 -29.26
CA GLU A 76 3.78 -0.22 -30.69
C GLU A 76 2.77 -1.31 -31.10
N ALA A 77 2.29 -1.29 -32.32
CA ALA A 77 1.30 -2.25 -32.82
C ALA A 77 1.78 -3.71 -32.71
N ASP A 78 3.08 -3.94 -32.86
CA ASP A 78 3.71 -5.25 -32.68
C ASP A 78 4.02 -5.59 -31.22
N LYS A 79 3.59 -4.73 -30.28
CA LYS A 79 3.85 -4.82 -28.83
C LYS A 79 5.32 -4.64 -28.45
N SER A 80 6.11 -4.05 -29.31
CA SER A 80 7.48 -3.63 -28.98
C SER A 80 7.51 -2.28 -28.25
N ALA A 81 8.60 -2.04 -27.53
CA ALA A 81 8.90 -0.77 -26.88
C ALA A 81 10.39 -0.45 -26.91
N HIS A 82 10.75 0.83 -27.08
CA HIS A 82 12.11 1.33 -27.01
C HIS A 82 12.13 2.53 -26.08
N PHE A 83 12.79 2.40 -24.92
CA PHE A 83 12.67 3.40 -23.86
C PHE A 83 13.93 3.52 -23.02
N ARG A 84 14.06 4.65 -22.36
CA ARG A 84 15.12 4.90 -21.38
C ARG A 84 14.64 4.57 -19.98
N ALA A 85 15.55 4.09 -19.17
CA ALA A 85 15.33 3.85 -17.75
C ALA A 85 16.55 4.30 -16.93
N PRO A 86 16.38 4.69 -15.64
CA PRO A 86 17.50 5.11 -14.82
C PRO A 86 18.47 3.96 -14.60
N ALA A 87 19.76 4.27 -14.75
CA ALA A 87 20.82 3.29 -14.57
C ALA A 87 21.12 3.06 -13.07
N LEU A 88 21.71 1.89 -12.77
CA LEU A 88 22.12 1.50 -11.41
C LEU A 88 20.99 1.44 -10.39
N ARG A 89 19.76 1.26 -10.86
CA ARG A 89 18.56 1.12 -10.03
C ARG A 89 17.90 -0.23 -10.25
N GLU A 90 17.30 -0.78 -9.21
CA GLU A 90 16.50 -1.99 -9.32
C GLU A 90 15.12 -1.62 -9.84
N ILE A 91 14.90 -1.90 -11.12
CA ILE A 91 13.63 -1.61 -11.81
C ILE A 91 12.92 -2.92 -12.17
N TYR A 92 11.61 -2.82 -12.29
CA TYR A 92 10.76 -3.88 -12.82
C TYR A 92 9.65 -3.29 -13.69
N PHE A 93 9.02 -4.13 -14.48
CA PHE A 93 8.03 -3.70 -15.45
C PHE A 93 6.65 -4.25 -15.13
N GLN A 94 5.63 -3.45 -15.46
CA GLN A 94 4.23 -3.83 -15.40
C GLN A 94 3.60 -3.58 -16.76
N LEU A 95 2.96 -4.60 -17.34
CA LEU A 95 2.12 -4.47 -18.51
C LEU A 95 0.75 -3.96 -18.09
N LEU A 96 0.24 -2.98 -18.80
CA LEU A 96 -1.02 -2.31 -18.45
C LEU A 96 -2.03 -2.45 -19.59
N ASP A 97 -3.32 -2.51 -19.20
CA ASP A 97 -4.44 -2.37 -20.13
C ASP A 97 -4.70 -0.89 -20.50
N GLU A 98 -5.73 -0.64 -21.29
CA GLU A 98 -6.13 0.70 -21.75
C GLU A 98 -6.48 1.64 -20.58
N GLU A 99 -7.04 1.11 -19.50
CA GLU A 99 -7.39 1.91 -18.31
C GLU A 99 -6.22 2.16 -17.39
N GLY A 100 -5.07 1.52 -17.64
CA GLY A 100 -3.84 1.65 -16.85
C GLY A 100 -3.77 0.69 -15.66
N ARG A 101 -4.58 -0.39 -15.66
CA ARG A 101 -4.53 -1.46 -14.66
C ARG A 101 -3.47 -2.49 -15.03
N GLU A 102 -2.83 -3.06 -14.04
CA GLU A 102 -1.79 -4.07 -14.24
C GLU A 102 -2.36 -5.38 -14.78
N VAL A 103 -1.95 -5.75 -15.98
CA VAL A 103 -2.26 -7.05 -16.60
C VAL A 103 -1.29 -8.12 -16.11
N GLN A 104 0.00 -7.77 -16.07
CA GLN A 104 1.08 -8.65 -15.63
C GLN A 104 2.25 -7.83 -15.11
N ARG A 105 3.00 -8.38 -14.15
CA ARG A 105 4.22 -7.77 -13.63
C ARG A 105 5.42 -8.69 -13.70
N MET A 106 6.57 -8.08 -13.82
CA MET A 106 7.85 -8.73 -13.57
C MET A 106 8.02 -8.95 -12.06
N THR A 107 8.34 -10.17 -11.66
CA THR A 107 8.55 -10.53 -10.25
C THR A 107 10.01 -10.52 -9.83
N SER A 108 10.92 -10.32 -10.80
CA SER A 108 12.33 -10.08 -10.61
C SER A 108 12.69 -8.62 -10.91
N GLY A 109 13.95 -8.25 -10.71
CA GLY A 109 14.47 -6.93 -11.05
C GLY A 109 15.32 -6.95 -12.31
N ALA A 110 15.36 -5.81 -13.00
CA ALA A 110 16.30 -5.52 -14.07
C ALA A 110 17.17 -4.33 -13.67
N GLN A 111 18.39 -4.29 -14.17
CA GLN A 111 19.30 -3.17 -13.95
C GLN A 111 20.06 -2.89 -15.25
N VAL A 112 20.26 -1.62 -15.56
CA VAL A 112 21.02 -1.16 -16.72
C VAL A 112 22.15 -0.26 -16.26
N MET A 113 23.30 -0.29 -16.96
CA MET A 113 24.41 0.63 -16.73
C MET A 113 24.18 1.96 -17.49
N PRO A 114 24.84 3.03 -17.06
CA PRO A 114 24.83 4.28 -17.81
C PRO A 114 25.25 4.07 -19.27
N GLY A 115 24.41 4.54 -20.21
CA GLY A 115 24.65 4.40 -21.65
C GLY A 115 24.49 2.99 -22.22
N GLN A 116 24.26 1.97 -21.40
CA GLN A 116 24.05 0.60 -21.88
C GLN A 116 22.69 0.46 -22.55
N THR A 117 22.62 -0.40 -23.57
CA THR A 117 21.37 -0.87 -24.16
C THR A 117 21.17 -2.35 -23.85
N ILE A 118 20.00 -2.71 -23.31
CA ILE A 118 19.58 -4.08 -23.03
C ILE A 118 18.39 -4.44 -23.91
N GLY A 119 18.46 -5.62 -24.56
CA GLY A 119 17.35 -6.20 -25.30
C GLY A 119 16.60 -7.21 -24.43
N CYS A 120 15.26 -7.17 -24.49
CA CYS A 120 14.37 -8.17 -23.92
C CYS A 120 13.51 -8.76 -25.04
N ILE A 121 13.38 -10.08 -25.08
CA ILE A 121 12.56 -10.76 -26.10
C ILE A 121 11.08 -10.54 -25.78
N GLY A 122 10.69 -10.77 -24.53
CA GLY A 122 9.33 -10.70 -24.05
C GLY A 122 9.25 -10.40 -22.57
N CYS A 123 8.02 -10.41 -22.03
CA CYS A 123 7.79 -10.24 -20.61
C CYS A 123 8.13 -11.50 -19.79
N HIS A 124 8.15 -12.63 -20.45
CA HIS A 124 8.39 -13.94 -19.86
C HIS A 124 9.21 -14.83 -20.78
N GLU A 125 10.54 -14.68 -20.69
CA GLU A 125 11.44 -15.47 -21.51
C GLU A 125 12.33 -16.39 -20.67
N PRO A 126 12.43 -17.69 -21.00
CA PRO A 126 13.49 -18.53 -20.44
C PRO A 126 14.86 -18.00 -20.87
N ARG A 127 15.82 -18.01 -19.95
CA ARG A 127 17.19 -17.51 -20.22
C ARG A 127 17.92 -18.24 -21.35
N GLN A 128 17.46 -19.43 -21.72
CA GLN A 128 18.04 -20.23 -22.79
C GLN A 128 17.44 -19.93 -24.18
N TRP A 129 16.43 -19.10 -24.27
CA TRP A 129 15.81 -18.81 -25.56
C TRP A 129 16.54 -17.68 -26.29
N ALA A 130 16.70 -17.89 -27.59
CA ALA A 130 17.17 -16.84 -28.48
C ALA A 130 16.00 -16.02 -29.02
N PRO A 131 16.21 -14.73 -29.37
CA PRO A 131 15.18 -13.95 -30.02
C PRO A 131 14.68 -14.64 -31.29
N PRO A 132 13.36 -14.57 -31.59
CA PRO A 132 12.85 -15.01 -32.88
C PRO A 132 13.59 -14.26 -33.99
N THR A 133 14.14 -14.98 -34.94
CA THR A 133 14.89 -14.40 -36.07
C THR A 133 13.92 -13.74 -37.06
N GLY A 134 14.35 -12.65 -37.66
CA GLY A 134 13.74 -12.11 -38.88
C GLY A 134 12.79 -10.92 -38.73
N ARG A 135 12.46 -10.45 -37.53
CA ARG A 135 11.60 -9.28 -37.37
C ARG A 135 12.29 -8.16 -36.60
N ARG A 136 12.44 -7.00 -37.24
CA ARG A 136 12.88 -5.78 -36.56
C ARG A 136 11.71 -5.19 -35.78
N PRO A 137 11.81 -4.95 -34.44
CA PRO A 137 10.78 -4.30 -33.67
C PRO A 137 10.42 -2.92 -34.23
N LEU A 138 9.13 -2.62 -34.33
CA LEU A 138 8.64 -1.31 -34.81
C LEU A 138 9.16 -0.17 -33.94
N ALA A 139 9.30 -0.38 -32.66
CA ALA A 139 9.80 0.62 -31.72
C ALA A 139 11.23 1.10 -32.02
N LEU A 140 12.03 0.34 -32.77
CA LEU A 140 13.36 0.77 -33.23
C LEU A 140 13.32 1.76 -34.40
N GLY A 141 12.13 2.00 -34.97
CA GLY A 141 11.94 3.06 -36.00
C GLY A 141 11.96 4.46 -35.39
N SER A 142 11.72 4.58 -34.10
CA SER A 142 11.76 5.82 -33.33
C SER A 142 12.91 5.77 -32.31
N GLY A 143 13.38 6.94 -31.88
CA GLY A 143 14.33 7.03 -30.77
C GLY A 143 13.74 6.51 -29.45
N PRO A 144 14.57 6.21 -28.44
CA PRO A 144 14.08 5.72 -27.17
C PRO A 144 13.24 6.78 -26.43
N VAL A 145 12.04 6.39 -26.03
CA VAL A 145 11.13 7.24 -25.26
C VAL A 145 11.65 7.38 -23.82
N ARG A 146 11.75 8.61 -23.33
CA ARG A 146 11.99 8.88 -21.92
C ARG A 146 10.65 9.01 -21.19
N PRO A 147 10.26 8.03 -20.35
CA PRO A 147 9.02 8.12 -19.60
C PRO A 147 9.08 9.25 -18.57
N ARG A 148 7.92 9.76 -18.17
CA ARG A 148 7.79 10.76 -17.12
C ARG A 148 6.83 10.26 -16.06
N PRO A 149 7.16 10.43 -14.76
CA PRO A 149 6.24 10.13 -13.68
C PRO A 149 4.94 10.93 -13.83
N PRO A 150 3.81 10.38 -13.35
CA PRO A 150 2.56 11.13 -13.31
C PRO A 150 2.67 12.37 -12.42
N GLU A 151 2.08 13.50 -12.84
CA GLU A 151 2.14 14.79 -12.15
C GLU A 151 1.58 14.75 -10.71
N TYR A 152 0.69 13.84 -10.43
CA TYR A 152 0.13 13.64 -9.08
C TYR A 152 1.07 12.89 -8.12
N THR A 153 2.27 12.55 -8.56
CA THR A 153 3.33 11.97 -7.72
C THR A 153 4.44 13.00 -7.47
N VAL A 154 5.11 12.92 -6.34
CA VAL A 154 6.32 13.71 -6.09
C VAL A 154 7.52 12.87 -6.54
N ASP A 155 8.20 13.29 -7.60
CA ASP A 155 9.33 12.56 -8.20
C ASP A 155 9.04 11.07 -8.49
N GLY A 156 7.81 10.76 -8.84
CA GLY A 156 7.37 9.39 -9.10
C GLY A 156 7.14 8.53 -7.85
N ILE A 157 7.36 9.05 -6.66
CA ILE A 157 7.12 8.32 -5.41
C ILE A 157 5.64 7.96 -5.28
N VAL A 158 5.39 6.69 -4.98
CA VAL A 158 4.03 6.17 -4.76
C VAL A 158 3.80 6.03 -3.27
N ASP A 159 2.95 6.88 -2.72
CA ASP A 159 2.52 6.83 -1.33
C ASP A 159 1.01 7.09 -1.20
N PHE A 160 0.41 6.53 -0.16
CA PHE A 160 -1.03 6.64 0.03
C PHE A 160 -1.52 8.07 0.31
N PRO A 161 -0.87 8.86 1.18
CA PRO A 161 -1.32 10.21 1.50
C PRO A 161 -1.38 11.14 0.30
N THR A 162 -0.43 11.05 -0.62
CA THR A 162 -0.35 11.93 -1.80
C THR A 162 -1.15 11.39 -2.98
N VAL A 163 -1.06 10.08 -3.22
CA VAL A 163 -1.64 9.47 -4.44
C VAL A 163 -3.11 9.13 -4.26
N VAL A 164 -3.50 8.55 -3.12
CA VAL A 164 -4.85 7.97 -2.94
C VAL A 164 -5.76 8.83 -2.07
N GLN A 165 -5.27 9.32 -0.92
CA GLN A 165 -6.12 10.02 0.03
C GLN A 165 -6.90 11.20 -0.58
N PRO A 166 -6.33 12.04 -1.46
CA PRO A 166 -7.09 13.11 -2.11
C PRO A 166 -8.27 12.62 -2.95
N VAL A 167 -8.15 11.43 -3.57
CA VAL A 167 -9.26 10.82 -4.31
C VAL A 167 -10.37 10.38 -3.35
N LEU A 168 -9.99 9.75 -2.23
CA LEU A 168 -10.97 9.33 -1.22
C LEU A 168 -11.67 10.54 -0.58
N ASP A 169 -10.93 11.61 -0.29
CA ASP A 169 -11.49 12.84 0.30
C ASP A 169 -12.54 13.47 -0.62
N GLN A 170 -12.29 13.46 -1.91
CA GLN A 170 -13.18 14.04 -2.90
C GLN A 170 -14.42 13.19 -3.18
N TYR A 171 -14.29 11.87 -3.26
CA TYR A 171 -15.35 11.00 -3.79
C TYR A 171 -15.96 10.03 -2.77
N CYS A 172 -15.29 9.74 -1.64
CA CYS A 172 -15.69 8.66 -0.74
C CYS A 172 -16.05 9.15 0.68
N VAL A 173 -15.30 10.11 1.21
CA VAL A 173 -15.39 10.54 2.61
C VAL A 173 -16.77 11.10 2.97
N LYS A 174 -17.49 11.70 2.03
CA LYS A 174 -18.86 12.19 2.24
C LYS A 174 -19.78 11.14 2.89
N CYS A 175 -19.65 9.89 2.48
CA CYS A 175 -20.43 8.76 3.00
C CYS A 175 -19.66 7.89 3.99
N HIS A 176 -18.34 7.87 3.88
CA HIS A 176 -17.46 7.01 4.66
C HIS A 176 -16.70 7.80 5.74
N SER A 177 -17.44 8.55 6.57
CA SER A 177 -16.92 9.33 7.71
C SER A 177 -17.92 9.41 8.86
N GLY A 178 -17.52 10.05 9.98
CA GLY A 178 -18.38 10.24 11.14
C GLY A 178 -18.42 9.04 12.09
N ALA A 179 -19.39 9.06 13.01
CA ALA A 179 -19.55 8.03 14.05
C ALA A 179 -20.13 6.72 13.50
N ASP A 180 -20.98 6.81 12.46
CA ASP A 180 -21.59 5.65 11.79
C ASP A 180 -21.35 5.72 10.26
N PRO A 181 -20.12 5.48 9.80
CA PRO A 181 -19.78 5.54 8.39
C PRO A 181 -20.48 4.43 7.60
N LYS A 182 -20.92 4.73 6.38
CA LYS A 182 -21.54 3.73 5.50
C LYS A 182 -20.68 2.47 5.36
N GLY A 183 -21.31 1.31 5.40
CA GLY A 183 -20.60 0.02 5.40
C GLY A 183 -19.69 -0.21 6.61
N GLY A 184 -19.83 0.63 7.66
CA GLY A 184 -18.97 0.57 8.86
C GLY A 184 -17.49 0.87 8.59
N MET A 185 -17.18 1.63 7.54
CA MET A 185 -15.82 1.87 7.08
C MET A 185 -15.53 3.37 6.94
N THR A 186 -14.63 3.87 7.77
CA THR A 186 -14.13 5.24 7.67
C THR A 186 -13.00 5.33 6.64
N LEU A 187 -13.10 6.27 5.70
CA LEU A 187 -12.10 6.49 4.64
C LEU A 187 -11.43 7.87 4.73
N THR A 188 -11.40 8.46 5.92
CA THR A 188 -10.73 9.74 6.16
C THR A 188 -9.23 9.57 6.35
N GLY A 189 -8.46 10.63 6.06
CA GLY A 189 -7.02 10.70 6.31
C GLY A 189 -6.63 10.85 7.78
N ASP A 190 -7.57 10.70 8.73
CA ASP A 190 -7.31 10.74 10.17
C ASP A 190 -6.22 9.77 10.57
N LYS A 191 -5.36 10.19 11.47
CA LYS A 191 -4.17 9.42 11.83
C LYS A 191 -4.49 8.29 12.81
N THR A 192 -3.99 7.11 12.47
CA THR A 192 -3.94 5.95 13.35
C THR A 192 -2.54 5.83 13.96
N ARG A 193 -2.28 4.74 14.68
CA ARG A 193 -0.96 4.50 15.27
C ARG A 193 0.18 4.67 14.27
N LEU A 194 0.07 4.09 13.08
CA LEU A 194 1.15 4.03 12.10
C LEU A 194 0.76 4.68 10.75
N PHE A 195 -0.52 4.74 10.43
CA PHE A 195 -1.02 5.13 9.11
C PHE A 195 -2.20 6.12 9.20
N SER A 196 -3.25 5.88 8.42
CA SER A 196 -4.52 6.60 8.47
C SER A 196 -5.71 5.65 8.55
N MET A 197 -6.86 6.17 8.97
CA MET A 197 -8.11 5.42 9.06
C MET A 197 -8.48 4.78 7.73
N ALA A 198 -8.36 5.52 6.63
CA ALA A 198 -8.66 5.00 5.30
C ALA A 198 -7.76 3.82 4.94
N TYR A 199 -6.45 3.98 5.10
CA TYR A 199 -5.48 2.95 4.76
C TYR A 199 -5.68 1.66 5.55
N ASP A 200 -5.76 1.78 6.88
CA ASP A 200 -5.96 0.62 7.76
C ASP A 200 -7.28 -0.09 7.47
N ASN A 201 -8.36 0.66 7.18
CA ASN A 201 -9.66 0.08 6.87
C ASN A 201 -9.70 -0.61 5.49
N LEU A 202 -9.06 -0.04 4.48
CA LEU A 202 -8.95 -0.67 3.16
C LEU A 202 -8.17 -1.99 3.24
N LEU A 203 -7.03 -1.99 3.93
CA LEU A 203 -6.19 -3.19 4.03
C LEU A 203 -6.72 -4.18 5.06
N GLY A 204 -7.33 -3.74 6.15
CA GLY A 204 -7.92 -4.59 7.17
C GLY A 204 -9.01 -5.53 6.65
N ARG A 205 -9.67 -5.15 5.55
CA ARG A 205 -10.68 -5.98 4.88
C ARG A 205 -10.10 -6.88 3.77
N SER A 206 -8.81 -6.79 3.54
CA SER A 206 -8.12 -7.50 2.45
C SER A 206 -7.49 -8.82 2.86
N ARG A 207 -7.45 -9.13 4.14
CA ARG A 207 -6.64 -10.18 4.76
C ARG A 207 -7.07 -11.60 4.63
N SER A 208 -8.34 -11.87 4.43
CA SER A 208 -8.84 -13.26 4.41
C SER A 208 -8.57 -13.97 3.09
N TYR A 209 -7.86 -13.30 2.19
CA TYR A 209 -7.64 -13.80 0.84
C TYR A 209 -6.35 -14.61 0.77
N ARG A 210 -6.48 -15.92 0.72
CA ARG A 210 -5.37 -16.84 0.45
C ARG A 210 -5.39 -17.20 -1.02
N GLN A 211 -4.34 -16.84 -1.73
CA GLN A 211 -4.18 -17.19 -3.15
C GLN A 211 -3.48 -18.52 -3.37
N HIS A 212 -2.76 -18.99 -2.37
CA HIS A 212 -1.90 -20.17 -2.50
C HIS A 212 -2.30 -21.22 -1.48
N ASP A 213 -2.19 -22.46 -1.87
CA ASP A 213 -2.18 -23.58 -0.96
C ASP A 213 -0.94 -23.48 -0.07
N MET A 214 -1.14 -23.53 1.25
CA MET A 214 -0.04 -23.34 2.21
C MET A 214 0.89 -24.53 2.29
N ALA A 215 0.45 -25.70 1.84
CA ALA A 215 1.25 -26.91 1.87
C ALA A 215 2.08 -27.09 0.59
N THR A 216 1.50 -26.78 -0.57
CA THR A 216 2.14 -26.96 -1.88
C THR A 216 2.77 -25.69 -2.43
N GLY A 217 2.34 -24.52 -1.95
CA GLY A 217 2.75 -23.22 -2.51
C GLY A 217 2.11 -22.91 -3.87
N GLU A 218 1.25 -23.76 -4.38
CA GLU A 218 0.57 -23.59 -5.65
C GLU A 218 -0.55 -22.56 -5.58
N MET A 219 -0.79 -21.86 -6.69
CA MET A 219 -1.94 -20.96 -6.82
C MET A 219 -3.24 -21.74 -6.67
N LEU A 220 -4.11 -21.25 -5.81
CA LEU A 220 -5.44 -21.85 -5.69
C LEU A 220 -6.27 -21.50 -6.94
N PRO A 221 -7.03 -22.46 -7.48
CA PRO A 221 -7.97 -22.20 -8.54
C PRO A 221 -8.95 -21.09 -8.17
N GLN A 222 -9.36 -20.28 -9.15
CA GLN A 222 -10.23 -19.11 -8.91
C GLN A 222 -11.53 -19.47 -8.18
N GLU A 223 -12.06 -20.67 -8.41
CA GLU A 223 -13.27 -21.18 -7.77
C GLU A 223 -13.10 -21.42 -6.27
N LYS A 224 -11.86 -21.67 -5.81
CA LYS A 224 -11.54 -21.83 -4.39
C LYS A 224 -11.30 -20.50 -3.68
N LEU A 225 -11.19 -19.41 -4.43
CA LEU A 225 -11.02 -18.08 -3.88
C LEU A 225 -12.38 -17.53 -3.47
N LYS A 226 -12.71 -17.63 -2.20
CA LYS A 226 -13.98 -17.11 -1.64
C LYS A 226 -14.04 -15.58 -1.70
N GLY A 227 -14.37 -15.07 -2.89
CA GLY A 227 -14.51 -13.64 -3.15
C GLY A 227 -13.16 -12.90 -3.28
N LYS A 228 -13.15 -11.83 -4.05
CA LYS A 228 -11.98 -10.96 -4.18
C LYS A 228 -11.80 -10.13 -2.90
N PRO A 229 -10.57 -9.89 -2.43
CA PRO A 229 -10.32 -8.95 -1.34
C PRO A 229 -10.72 -7.53 -1.76
N LEU A 230 -10.96 -6.65 -0.79
CA LEU A 230 -11.24 -5.26 -1.12
C LEU A 230 -10.07 -4.63 -1.87
N VAL A 231 -8.85 -4.84 -1.38
CA VAL A 231 -7.60 -4.46 -2.05
C VAL A 231 -6.70 -5.68 -2.12
N HIS A 232 -6.29 -6.03 -3.31
CA HIS A 232 -5.37 -7.11 -3.57
C HIS A 232 -3.98 -6.54 -3.88
N PHE A 233 -2.97 -7.01 -3.21
CA PHE A 233 -1.58 -6.67 -3.47
C PHE A 233 -0.71 -7.91 -3.49
N PHE A 234 0.40 -7.83 -4.19
CA PHE A 234 1.33 -8.93 -4.35
C PHE A 234 2.15 -9.15 -3.07
N TRP A 235 2.12 -10.37 -2.55
CA TRP A 235 2.87 -10.71 -1.36
C TRP A 235 4.10 -11.56 -1.67
N LEU A 236 5.24 -10.91 -1.81
CA LEU A 236 6.52 -11.52 -2.19
C LEU A 236 6.97 -12.71 -1.34
N LEU A 237 6.69 -12.70 -0.03
CA LEU A 237 7.22 -13.72 0.88
C LEU A 237 6.55 -15.09 0.78
N ARG A 238 5.41 -15.19 0.12
CA ARG A 238 4.65 -16.44 -0.01
C ARG A 238 4.22 -16.75 -1.43
N THR A 239 4.72 -16.00 -2.39
CA THR A 239 4.48 -16.30 -3.79
C THR A 239 5.56 -17.27 -4.24
N PRO A 240 5.21 -18.40 -4.83
CA PRO A 240 6.16 -19.26 -5.49
C PRO A 240 6.98 -18.47 -6.49
N THR A 241 8.24 -18.86 -6.71
CA THR A 241 9.13 -18.25 -7.70
C THR A 241 8.66 -18.45 -9.16
N GLY A 242 7.46 -18.99 -9.33
CA GLY A 242 6.83 -19.19 -10.62
C GLY A 242 6.25 -17.91 -11.22
N VAL A 243 5.82 -18.03 -12.44
CA VAL A 243 5.15 -16.99 -13.22
C VAL A 243 3.79 -16.72 -12.62
N ASN A 244 3.52 -15.47 -12.24
CA ASN A 244 2.15 -15.09 -11.87
C ASN A 244 1.24 -15.19 -13.08
N GLN A 245 0.02 -15.65 -12.84
CA GLN A 245 -1.00 -15.60 -13.88
C GLN A 245 -1.43 -14.15 -14.12
N PRO A 246 -1.58 -13.74 -15.38
CA PRO A 246 -2.08 -12.41 -15.71
C PRO A 246 -3.44 -12.13 -15.09
N LEU A 247 -3.72 -10.88 -14.72
CA LEU A 247 -4.98 -10.41 -14.15
C LEU A 247 -5.32 -10.94 -12.74
N TRP A 248 -4.45 -11.73 -12.12
CA TRP A 248 -4.72 -12.36 -10.82
C TRP A 248 -4.19 -11.55 -9.64
N THR A 249 -3.47 -10.47 -9.89
CA THR A 249 -2.88 -9.61 -8.86
C THR A 249 -3.29 -8.15 -9.05
N GLY A 250 -2.97 -7.33 -8.07
CA GLY A 250 -3.09 -5.89 -8.17
C GLY A 250 -4.52 -5.39 -8.37
N SER A 251 -4.64 -4.39 -9.21
CA SER A 251 -5.91 -3.70 -9.46
C SER A 251 -7.00 -4.62 -10.02
N HIS A 252 -6.69 -5.53 -10.96
CA HIS A 252 -7.67 -6.47 -11.51
C HIS A 252 -8.26 -7.44 -10.48
N ALA A 253 -7.48 -7.80 -9.46
CA ALA A 253 -7.92 -8.69 -8.40
C ALA A 253 -8.59 -7.97 -7.22
N SER A 254 -8.68 -6.64 -7.26
CA SER A 254 -9.19 -5.80 -6.17
C SER A 254 -10.65 -5.43 -6.37
N ARG A 255 -11.50 -5.80 -5.40
CA ARG A 255 -12.93 -5.46 -5.42
C ARG A 255 -13.19 -3.96 -5.23
N LEU A 256 -12.22 -3.21 -4.72
CA LEU A 256 -12.33 -1.75 -4.59
C LEU A 256 -12.69 -1.09 -5.91
N LEU A 257 -12.23 -1.65 -7.04
CA LEU A 257 -12.51 -1.10 -8.36
C LEU A 257 -13.98 -1.19 -8.75
N GLU A 258 -14.70 -2.20 -8.25
CA GLU A 258 -16.15 -2.31 -8.45
C GLU A 258 -16.90 -1.15 -7.77
N HIS A 259 -16.33 -0.59 -6.70
CA HIS A 259 -16.88 0.55 -5.98
C HIS A 259 -16.46 1.90 -6.56
N THR A 260 -15.52 1.93 -7.49
CA THR A 260 -15.13 3.16 -8.19
C THR A 260 -15.93 3.41 -9.47
N ASP A 261 -16.80 2.48 -9.85
CA ASP A 261 -17.73 2.64 -10.97
C ASP A 261 -18.94 3.51 -10.61
N THR A 262 -19.76 3.86 -11.59
CA THR A 262 -20.92 4.72 -11.43
C THR A 262 -22.06 4.13 -10.60
N LYS A 263 -22.06 2.81 -10.37
CA LYS A 263 -23.14 2.12 -9.68
C LYS A 263 -23.07 2.25 -8.16
N HIS A 264 -21.87 2.48 -7.63
CA HIS A 264 -21.65 2.66 -6.20
C HIS A 264 -21.97 4.07 -5.78
N SER A 265 -23.08 4.46 -5.31
CA SER A 265 -23.45 5.82 -4.87
C SER A 265 -23.87 6.83 -5.94
N GLY A 266 -23.95 6.44 -7.20
CA GLY A 266 -24.27 7.36 -8.30
C GLY A 266 -23.18 8.40 -8.63
N GLN A 267 -21.99 8.28 -8.06
CA GLN A 267 -20.87 9.17 -8.36
C GLN A 267 -20.01 8.62 -9.48
N VAL A 268 -19.61 9.48 -10.40
CA VAL A 268 -18.64 9.17 -11.46
C VAL A 268 -17.26 9.60 -10.99
N ILE A 269 -16.37 8.63 -10.78
CA ILE A 269 -14.96 8.90 -10.51
C ILE A 269 -14.23 9.01 -11.84
N PRO A 270 -13.61 10.17 -12.16
CA PRO A 270 -12.91 10.36 -13.43
C PRO A 270 -11.80 9.32 -13.65
N PRO A 271 -11.51 8.95 -14.91
CA PRO A 271 -10.48 7.95 -15.23
C PRO A 271 -9.12 8.26 -14.60
N GLU A 272 -8.72 9.52 -14.56
CA GLU A 272 -7.46 9.93 -13.94
C GLU A 272 -7.43 9.66 -12.44
N ALA A 273 -8.49 9.96 -11.71
CA ALA A 273 -8.60 9.68 -10.29
C ALA A 273 -8.59 8.16 -10.03
N ARG A 274 -9.23 7.37 -10.90
CA ARG A 274 -9.17 5.89 -10.82
C ARG A 274 -7.76 5.38 -11.07
N ARG A 275 -7.02 5.93 -12.04
CA ARG A 275 -5.62 5.54 -12.33
C ARG A 275 -4.69 5.76 -11.15
N ARG A 276 -4.94 6.75 -10.29
CA ARG A 276 -4.19 6.96 -9.04
C ARG A 276 -4.37 5.78 -8.09
N ILE A 277 -5.61 5.28 -7.94
CA ILE A 277 -5.90 4.10 -7.12
C ILE A 277 -5.24 2.86 -7.73
N TYR A 278 -5.31 2.68 -9.06
CA TYR A 278 -4.68 1.54 -9.74
C TYR A 278 -3.17 1.55 -9.53
N LEU A 279 -2.50 2.69 -9.78
CA LEU A 279 -1.06 2.81 -9.57
C LEU A 279 -0.67 2.40 -8.15
N TRP A 280 -1.39 2.87 -7.14
CA TRP A 280 -1.09 2.55 -5.75
C TRP A 280 -1.27 1.06 -5.43
N ILE A 281 -2.35 0.44 -5.91
CA ILE A 281 -2.60 -1.00 -5.70
C ILE A 281 -1.50 -1.81 -6.41
N ASP A 282 -1.21 -1.47 -7.66
CA ASP A 282 -0.22 -2.16 -8.48
C ASP A 282 1.22 -1.91 -8.00
N ALA A 283 1.45 -0.88 -7.20
CA ALA A 283 2.71 -0.64 -6.49
C ALA A 283 2.81 -1.38 -5.14
N ASP A 284 1.91 -2.32 -4.87
CA ASP A 284 1.84 -3.09 -3.63
C ASP A 284 1.50 -2.25 -2.38
N VAL A 285 0.59 -1.29 -2.56
CA VAL A 285 -0.09 -0.51 -1.53
C VAL A 285 0.84 0.19 -0.51
N PRO A 286 1.90 0.87 -0.90
CA PRO A 286 2.76 1.58 0.06
C PRO A 286 2.00 2.73 0.71
N TYR A 287 2.14 2.87 2.05
CA TYR A 287 1.66 4.07 2.74
C TYR A 287 2.72 5.17 2.73
N TYR A 288 3.98 4.83 3.04
CA TYR A 288 5.11 5.74 2.97
C TYR A 288 5.94 5.47 1.71
N GLY A 289 6.30 6.52 1.01
CA GLY A 289 7.16 6.44 -0.17
C GLY A 289 8.67 6.47 0.13
N THR A 290 9.06 6.45 1.41
CA THR A 290 10.45 6.58 1.87
C THR A 290 10.70 5.71 3.09
N TYR A 291 11.97 5.41 3.38
CA TYR A 291 12.40 4.76 4.62
C TYR A 291 12.78 5.77 5.71
N ALA A 292 12.88 7.04 5.40
CA ALA A 292 13.14 8.08 6.38
C ALA A 292 12.07 8.06 7.49
N HIS A 293 12.42 8.52 8.67
CA HIS A 293 11.51 8.64 9.83
C HIS A 293 10.99 7.30 10.39
N SER A 294 11.61 6.18 10.02
CA SER A 294 11.19 4.85 10.49
C SER A 294 11.63 4.53 11.92
N ARG A 295 12.70 5.15 12.39
CA ARG A 295 13.25 4.90 13.73
C ARG A 295 12.48 5.63 14.82
N PRO A 296 12.40 5.10 16.05
CA PRO A 296 11.72 5.75 17.17
C PRO A 296 12.22 7.17 17.45
N LYS A 297 13.54 7.39 17.37
CA LYS A 297 14.19 8.69 17.63
C LYS A 297 14.16 9.65 16.43
N SER A 298 13.74 9.19 15.25
CA SER A 298 13.69 10.05 14.07
C SER A 298 12.67 11.17 14.24
N PRO A 299 12.97 12.39 13.80
CA PRO A 299 11.95 13.42 13.65
C PRO A 299 10.82 12.90 12.77
N GLY A 300 9.56 13.17 13.13
CA GLY A 300 8.41 12.67 12.37
C GLY A 300 8.20 11.16 12.42
N ARG A 301 8.70 10.50 13.47
CA ARG A 301 8.60 9.04 13.68
C ARG A 301 7.20 8.51 13.40
N ARG A 302 7.14 7.28 12.87
CA ARG A 302 5.89 6.69 12.37
C ARG A 302 4.96 6.18 13.46
N ASP A 303 5.50 5.58 14.54
CA ASP A 303 4.66 5.03 15.63
C ASP A 303 4.31 6.11 16.66
N LEU A 304 3.04 6.51 16.66
CA LEU A 304 2.53 7.52 17.58
C LEU A 304 2.38 7.01 19.01
N CYS A 305 2.30 5.70 19.22
CA CYS A 305 2.14 5.08 20.54
C CYS A 305 3.46 4.70 21.19
N ALA A 306 4.57 4.70 20.45
CA ALA A 306 5.86 4.36 20.98
C ALA A 306 6.52 5.54 21.70
N ASP A 307 7.26 5.24 22.74
CA ASP A 307 8.19 6.14 23.38
C ASP A 307 9.38 6.40 22.47
N ALA A 308 9.83 7.66 22.37
CA ALA A 308 10.87 8.06 21.44
C ALA A 308 12.25 7.46 21.77
N GLU A 309 12.55 7.28 23.06
CA GLU A 309 13.85 6.81 23.50
C GLU A 309 13.96 5.30 23.45
N THR A 310 12.91 4.62 23.87
CA THR A 310 12.93 3.16 24.09
C THR A 310 12.32 2.37 22.95
N GLY A 311 11.50 3.01 22.09
CA GLY A 311 10.69 2.33 21.08
C GLY A 311 9.57 1.44 21.66
N ARG A 312 9.44 1.40 23.00
CA ARG A 312 8.38 0.65 23.70
C ARG A 312 7.08 1.47 23.73
N PRO A 313 5.92 0.84 24.06
CA PRO A 313 4.70 1.61 24.28
C PRO A 313 4.94 2.69 25.32
N SER A 314 4.51 3.89 25.01
CA SER A 314 4.45 4.96 26.00
C SER A 314 3.53 4.57 27.14
N ASP A 315 3.85 5.00 28.35
CA ASP A 315 3.06 4.68 29.56
C ASP A 315 1.58 5.02 29.44
N TRP A 316 1.25 6.16 28.82
CA TRP A 316 -0.15 6.57 28.58
C TRP A 316 -0.91 5.57 27.70
N PHE A 317 -0.22 4.99 26.73
CA PHE A 317 -0.82 3.98 25.84
C PHE A 317 -0.90 2.62 26.53
N ALA A 318 0.17 2.20 27.20
CA ALA A 318 0.23 0.91 27.88
C ALA A 318 -0.77 0.82 29.05
N LYS A 319 -0.79 1.84 29.92
CA LYS A 319 -1.66 1.85 31.12
C LYS A 319 -3.08 2.30 30.81
N GLY A 320 -3.25 3.26 29.94
CA GLY A 320 -4.55 3.80 29.54
C GLY A 320 -5.27 2.91 28.54
N PHE A 321 -4.82 2.90 27.29
CA PHE A 321 -5.51 2.19 26.21
C PHE A 321 -5.41 0.66 26.34
N LEU A 322 -4.19 0.12 26.40
CA LEU A 322 -3.99 -1.33 26.47
C LEU A 322 -4.50 -1.93 27.79
N GLY A 323 -4.38 -1.22 28.90
CA GLY A 323 -4.93 -1.69 30.17
C GLY A 323 -6.44 -1.88 30.17
N VAL A 324 -7.19 -0.96 29.52
CA VAL A 324 -8.64 -1.12 29.31
C VAL A 324 -8.92 -2.22 28.29
N TYR A 325 -8.17 -2.25 27.19
CA TYR A 325 -8.32 -3.27 26.16
C TYR A 325 -8.21 -4.69 26.75
N ASP A 326 -7.19 -4.95 27.55
CA ASP A 326 -6.95 -6.26 28.13
C ASP A 326 -8.09 -6.70 29.07
N ARG A 327 -8.66 -5.77 29.83
CA ARG A 327 -9.78 -6.07 30.72
C ARG A 327 -11.11 -6.25 30.00
N ARG A 328 -11.40 -5.44 28.99
CA ARG A 328 -12.73 -5.33 28.39
C ARG A 328 -12.87 -5.98 27.02
N CYS A 329 -11.80 -6.04 26.25
CA CYS A 329 -11.87 -6.41 24.83
C CYS A 329 -11.16 -7.72 24.50
N ALA A 330 -10.09 -8.07 25.25
CA ALA A 330 -9.20 -9.17 24.89
C ALA A 330 -9.91 -10.55 24.91
N SER A 331 -10.93 -10.73 25.74
CA SER A 331 -11.71 -11.99 25.80
C SER A 331 -12.40 -12.33 24.48
N CYS A 332 -12.79 -11.32 23.68
CA CYS A 332 -13.44 -11.51 22.38
C CYS A 332 -12.49 -11.30 21.21
N HIS A 333 -11.54 -10.39 21.35
CA HIS A 333 -10.66 -9.96 20.27
C HIS A 333 -9.24 -10.54 20.35
N GLY A 334 -8.94 -11.30 21.41
CA GLY A 334 -7.60 -11.80 21.71
C GLY A 334 -6.68 -10.71 22.24
N LYS A 335 -5.51 -11.06 22.72
CA LYS A 335 -4.51 -10.08 23.17
C LYS A 335 -4.09 -9.20 22.01
N MET A 336 -3.99 -7.90 22.23
CA MET A 336 -3.32 -7.04 21.27
C MET A 336 -1.86 -7.47 21.16
N PRO A 337 -1.33 -7.48 19.94
CA PRO A 337 0.07 -7.84 19.75
C PRO A 337 0.94 -6.93 20.60
N HIS A 338 1.92 -7.51 21.27
CA HIS A 338 2.91 -6.74 22.00
C HIS A 338 3.59 -5.76 21.04
N PRO A 339 3.90 -4.52 21.44
CA PRO A 339 4.51 -3.53 20.56
C PRO A 339 5.85 -3.93 19.95
N ASN A 340 6.56 -4.88 20.59
CA ASN A 340 7.77 -5.48 20.05
C ASN A 340 7.47 -6.65 19.08
N ASP A 341 6.23 -7.07 18.93
CA ASP A 341 5.79 -8.06 17.97
C ASP A 341 5.50 -7.36 16.62
N HIS A 342 6.55 -6.78 16.05
CA HIS A 342 6.46 -6.02 14.82
C HIS A 342 5.77 -6.78 13.67
N GLY A 343 5.90 -8.10 13.62
CA GLY A 343 5.20 -8.96 12.67
C GLY A 343 3.70 -9.14 12.90
N ARG A 344 3.17 -8.77 14.07
CA ARG A 344 1.75 -8.93 14.43
C ARG A 344 0.99 -7.63 14.61
N ILE A 345 1.66 -6.48 14.63
CA ILE A 345 1.00 -5.14 14.55
C ILE A 345 0.05 -5.07 13.35
N TRP A 346 0.36 -5.86 12.36
CA TRP A 346 -0.27 -6.01 11.08
C TRP A 346 -1.42 -7.00 11.03
N ASP A 347 -1.99 -7.34 12.16
CA ASP A 347 -3.02 -8.37 12.23
C ASP A 347 -4.35 -8.02 11.52
N GLY A 348 -4.37 -7.09 10.53
CA GLY A 348 -5.44 -6.70 9.61
C GLY A 348 -6.75 -6.43 10.31
N ARG A 349 -6.61 -6.00 11.52
CA ARG A 349 -7.74 -5.47 12.24
C ARG A 349 -7.97 -4.07 11.74
N LEU A 350 -9.23 -3.75 11.57
CA LEU A 350 -9.67 -2.40 11.26
C LEU A 350 -9.00 -1.41 12.21
N ALA A 351 -8.80 -0.19 11.75
CA ALA A 351 -8.31 0.89 12.59
C ALA A 351 -9.10 0.97 13.91
N TRP A 352 -8.41 0.91 15.03
CA TRP A 352 -9.04 0.95 16.36
C TRP A 352 -9.02 2.33 16.95
N ILE A 353 -7.99 3.11 16.63
CA ILE A 353 -7.69 4.41 17.23
C ILE A 353 -7.67 5.48 16.15
N ASN A 354 -8.36 6.58 16.41
CA ASN A 354 -8.34 7.78 15.61
C ASN A 354 -7.72 8.93 16.42
N PHE A 355 -6.46 9.23 16.19
CA PHE A 355 -5.75 10.30 16.91
C PHE A 355 -6.14 11.70 16.41
N THR A 356 -6.68 11.82 15.22
CA THR A 356 -7.16 13.13 14.73
C THR A 356 -8.46 13.53 15.40
N ARG A 357 -9.37 12.57 15.57
CA ARG A 357 -10.68 12.74 16.19
C ARG A 357 -10.93 11.62 17.23
N PRO A 358 -10.35 11.72 18.44
CA PRO A 358 -10.33 10.66 19.44
C PRO A 358 -11.70 10.05 19.76
N ALA A 359 -12.73 10.87 19.92
CA ALA A 359 -14.09 10.39 20.21
C ALA A 359 -14.71 9.54 19.08
N LEU A 360 -14.19 9.62 17.84
CA LEU A 360 -14.60 8.77 16.72
C LEU A 360 -13.77 7.49 16.59
N SER A 361 -12.94 7.18 17.56
CA SER A 361 -12.16 5.93 17.58
C SER A 361 -13.10 4.73 17.58
N PRO A 362 -12.96 3.77 16.65
CA PRO A 362 -13.78 2.56 16.62
C PRO A 362 -13.72 1.76 17.92
N ALA A 363 -12.60 1.77 18.63
CA ALA A 363 -12.48 1.15 19.95
C ALA A 363 -13.51 1.71 20.97
N LEU A 364 -13.88 2.98 20.84
CA LEU A 364 -14.87 3.64 21.68
C LEU A 364 -16.29 3.51 21.11
N THR A 365 -16.46 3.82 19.81
CA THR A 365 -17.79 3.98 19.20
C THR A 365 -18.46 2.66 18.84
N ALA A 366 -17.70 1.62 18.50
CA ALA A 366 -18.26 0.36 18.02
C ALA A 366 -19.14 -0.32 19.07
N HIS A 367 -18.68 -0.35 20.31
CA HIS A 367 -19.35 -1.04 21.42
C HIS A 367 -20.03 -0.08 22.43
N LEU A 368 -20.11 1.20 22.11
CA LEU A 368 -20.91 2.17 22.88
C LEU A 368 -22.38 2.03 22.49
N ALA A 369 -23.27 2.08 23.50
CA ALA A 369 -24.71 1.96 23.29
C ALA A 369 -25.26 3.08 22.40
N LYS A 370 -26.34 2.79 21.69
CA LYS A 370 -27.08 3.80 20.91
C LYS A 370 -27.83 4.77 21.87
N PRO A 371 -27.99 6.03 21.49
CA PRO A 371 -27.64 6.63 20.22
C PRO A 371 -26.20 7.14 20.13
N ALA A 372 -25.43 7.14 21.23
CA ALA A 372 -24.08 7.72 21.28
C ALA A 372 -23.03 6.93 20.49
N GLY A 373 -23.24 5.63 20.31
CA GLY A 373 -22.37 4.75 19.56
C GLY A 373 -23.11 3.81 18.62
N ARG A 374 -22.40 2.83 18.07
CA ARG A 374 -22.95 1.88 17.08
C ARG A 374 -23.72 0.71 17.72
N GLY A 375 -23.58 0.52 19.01
CA GLY A 375 -24.25 -0.56 19.76
C GLY A 375 -23.93 -1.97 19.25
N ILE A 376 -22.73 -2.19 18.71
CA ILE A 376 -22.36 -3.53 18.20
C ILE A 376 -22.23 -4.49 19.37
N ILE A 377 -23.13 -5.47 19.39
CA ILE A 377 -23.11 -6.58 20.34
C ILE A 377 -22.70 -7.82 19.55
N LYS A 378 -21.53 -8.34 19.85
CA LYS A 378 -21.09 -9.65 19.35
C LYS A 378 -21.00 -10.64 20.52
N ALA A 379 -22.15 -11.02 21.06
CA ALA A 379 -22.24 -12.25 21.82
C ALA A 379 -22.80 -13.35 20.90
N ARG A 380 -22.26 -14.54 20.95
CA ARG A 380 -22.80 -15.70 20.21
C ARG A 380 -24.28 -15.95 20.50
N ASP A 381 -24.77 -15.46 21.61
CA ASP A 381 -26.15 -15.62 22.08
C ASP A 381 -27.00 -14.35 21.97
N GLY A 382 -26.46 -13.25 21.44
CA GLY A 382 -27.19 -11.98 21.27
C GLY A 382 -27.67 -11.29 22.58
N LYS A 383 -27.33 -11.82 23.75
CA LYS A 383 -27.91 -11.43 25.04
C LYS A 383 -27.04 -10.50 25.89
N LYS A 384 -25.82 -10.19 25.48
CA LYS A 384 -24.93 -9.30 26.26
C LYS A 384 -25.16 -7.83 25.93
N PRO A 385 -25.21 -6.95 26.94
CA PRO A 385 -25.32 -5.51 26.72
C PRO A 385 -24.11 -4.95 25.98
N PRO A 386 -24.21 -3.74 25.42
CA PRO A 386 -23.07 -3.03 24.88
C PRO A 386 -21.92 -2.95 25.89
N LEU A 387 -20.68 -2.97 25.44
CA LEU A 387 -19.50 -2.95 26.31
C LEU A 387 -19.46 -1.66 27.15
N PHE A 388 -19.79 -0.53 26.53
CA PHE A 388 -19.96 0.77 27.19
C PHE A 388 -21.42 1.16 27.16
N ARG A 389 -22.00 1.39 28.32
CA ARG A 389 -23.41 1.81 28.45
C ARG A 389 -23.58 3.25 27.96
N ASP A 390 -22.64 4.09 28.33
CA ASP A 390 -22.60 5.53 27.95
C ASP A 390 -21.16 6.06 28.02
N THR A 391 -20.97 7.31 27.73
CA THR A 391 -19.67 8.00 27.78
C THR A 391 -19.20 8.33 29.21
N ALA A 392 -20.02 8.09 30.22
CA ALA A 392 -19.67 8.25 31.62
C ALA A 392 -18.96 7.00 32.21
N ASP A 393 -18.96 5.87 31.49
CA ASP A 393 -18.24 4.66 31.88
C ASP A 393 -16.76 4.99 32.14
N ALA A 394 -16.24 4.53 33.28
CA ALA A 394 -14.87 4.86 33.72
C ALA A 394 -13.80 4.33 32.74
N ASP A 395 -13.99 3.14 32.20
CA ASP A 395 -13.07 2.55 31.22
C ASP A 395 -13.15 3.28 29.85
N TYR A 396 -14.36 3.72 29.45
CA TYR A 396 -14.52 4.58 28.26
C TYR A 396 -13.71 5.86 28.40
N ARG A 397 -13.84 6.55 29.55
CA ARG A 397 -13.11 7.81 29.81
C ARG A 397 -11.61 7.60 29.87
N THR A 398 -11.15 6.52 30.53
CA THR A 398 -9.73 6.17 30.59
C THR A 398 -9.14 5.94 29.19
N MET A 399 -9.86 5.21 28.36
CA MET A 399 -9.44 4.94 27.00
C MET A 399 -9.45 6.21 26.12
N LEU A 400 -10.48 7.05 26.25
CA LEU A 400 -10.57 8.33 25.54
C LEU A 400 -9.42 9.25 25.95
N GLU A 401 -9.15 9.42 27.24
CA GLU A 401 -8.05 10.29 27.73
C GLU A 401 -6.68 9.77 27.24
N ALA A 402 -6.47 8.47 27.17
CA ALA A 402 -5.28 7.90 26.58
C ALA A 402 -5.13 8.32 25.09
N ILE A 403 -6.20 8.24 24.31
CA ILE A 403 -6.19 8.64 22.89
C ILE A 403 -5.99 10.16 22.75
N GLU A 404 -6.62 10.95 23.60
CA GLU A 404 -6.43 12.43 23.64
C GLU A 404 -4.98 12.80 23.98
N THR A 405 -4.34 12.05 24.89
CA THR A 405 -2.92 12.23 25.19
C THR A 405 -2.06 11.93 23.97
N GLY A 406 -2.36 10.86 23.24
CA GLY A 406 -1.73 10.54 21.96
C GLY A 406 -1.90 11.67 20.94
N ARG A 407 -3.10 12.24 20.84
CA ARG A 407 -3.39 13.40 19.97
C ARG A 407 -2.54 14.61 20.33
N ARG A 408 -2.50 15.00 21.61
CA ARG A 408 -1.67 16.14 22.07
C ARG A 408 -0.20 15.95 21.68
N ARG A 409 0.36 14.74 21.87
CA ARG A 409 1.73 14.42 21.49
C ARG A 409 1.94 14.44 19.98
N MET A 410 1.00 13.92 19.21
CA MET A 410 1.03 13.96 17.76
C MET A 410 1.06 15.40 17.22
N LEU A 411 0.29 16.28 17.80
CA LEU A 411 0.25 17.70 17.40
C LEU A 411 1.53 18.46 17.83
N ALA A 412 2.10 18.14 18.99
CA ALA A 412 3.35 18.72 19.46
C ALA A 412 4.57 18.26 18.62
N THR A 413 4.55 17.02 18.14
CA THR A 413 5.60 16.44 17.30
C THR A 413 4.96 15.76 16.09
N PRO A 414 4.63 16.52 15.03
CA PRO A 414 3.94 16.00 13.88
C PRO A 414 4.69 14.84 13.22
N ARG A 415 3.94 13.80 12.84
CA ARG A 415 4.47 12.67 12.07
C ARG A 415 4.78 13.12 10.64
N ALA A 416 5.69 12.42 9.97
CA ALA A 416 6.20 12.79 8.64
C ALA A 416 5.10 12.96 7.55
N ASP A 417 3.93 12.32 7.74
CA ASP A 417 2.77 12.41 6.83
C ASP A 417 1.73 13.46 7.29
N MET A 418 2.11 14.38 8.16
CA MET A 418 1.20 15.40 8.69
C MET A 418 1.61 16.80 8.24
N PRO A 419 0.61 17.71 8.07
CA PRO A 419 0.90 19.13 7.93
C PRO A 419 1.74 19.65 9.11
N GLY A 420 2.69 20.55 8.85
CA GLY A 420 3.55 21.14 9.87
C GLY A 420 4.75 20.28 10.27
N PHE A 421 4.88 19.07 9.73
CA PHE A 421 6.13 18.33 9.85
C PHE A 421 7.27 19.12 9.19
N ARG A 422 8.29 19.45 9.99
CA ARG A 422 9.53 20.04 9.49
C ARG A 422 10.57 18.93 9.57
N GLY A 423 10.92 18.35 8.42
CA GLY A 423 12.03 17.41 8.34
C GLY A 423 13.26 18.00 9.00
N ALA A 424 14.13 17.20 9.61
CA ALA A 424 15.44 17.65 10.03
C ALA A 424 16.06 18.38 8.83
N ARG A 425 16.44 19.66 8.99
CA ARG A 425 17.27 20.34 8.01
C ARG A 425 18.45 19.40 7.76
N LYS A 426 18.67 18.99 6.51
CA LYS A 426 19.97 18.46 6.15
C LYS A 426 20.94 19.58 6.55
N GLU A 427 21.73 19.34 7.55
CA GLU A 427 22.89 20.19 7.78
C GLU A 427 23.71 20.13 6.49
N PRO A 428 24.24 21.31 6.07
CA PRO A 428 24.90 21.45 4.78
C PRO A 428 26.14 20.55 4.63
#